data_63b5251b954137075c7ef83698fc9e28
#
_entry.id   63b5251b954137075c7ef83698fc9e28
#
_cell.length_a   1.000
_cell.length_b   1.000
_cell.length_c   1.000
_cell.angle_alpha   90.00
_cell.angle_beta   90.00
_cell.angle_gamma   90.00
#
_symmetry.space_group_name_H-M   'P 1'
#
loop_
_entity.id
_entity.type
_entity.pdbx_description
1 polymer ?
#
loop_
_entity_poly.entity_id
_entity_poly.type
_entity_poly.pdbx_seq_one_letter_code
_entity_poly.pdbx_strand_id
1 'polypeptide(L)'
;MISYNYILSEKDINGKDTTTIEYLLGFLEKMLNMFVWQNLPDSLPDWAIEKALVLSGKVGITNDPTFGLTAFVGEYGGNLNPYGIGDTFVGTYIGDKNSHNRIVGSDCVVGWNNKLGLSDIHMMQRYSNILAETDTSIIIQLVNSRLIKLPIAENETEKKQIEECFKAIQKGDVKAITKKFQNLDGSTNINALQITDPHDIEYMQDLSRFYDEIRKRSSIELLGIDITSKDKKAQTSSDEVNAYETYSKVTLNDKLTARKKLAEDINKLYGTEIEVDLNEFYKEEDKNNDSIGDYAGENGETPIPNEL
;
A
#
# COMPACT_ATOMS: atom_id res chain seq x y z
N MET A 1 13.18 18.04 8.05
CA MET A 1 12.87 17.09 9.12
C MET A 1 11.37 16.83 9.07
N ILE A 2 10.95 15.71 8.47
CA ILE A 2 9.53 15.34 8.43
C ILE A 2 9.23 14.76 9.81
N SER A 3 8.62 15.58 10.65
CA SER A 3 8.22 15.16 11.99
C SER A 3 7.20 14.02 11.87
N TYR A 4 7.38 12.97 12.66
CA TYR A 4 6.44 11.85 12.83
C TYR A 4 5.00 12.29 13.10
N ASN A 5 4.83 13.46 13.71
CA ASN A 5 3.52 14.08 13.98
C ASN A 5 2.78 14.55 12.72
N TYR A 6 3.43 14.56 11.55
CA TYR A 6 2.76 14.97 10.31
C TYR A 6 1.83 13.88 9.74
N ILE A 7 2.09 12.61 10.06
CA ILE A 7 1.25 11.49 9.61
C ILE A 7 0.01 11.33 10.52
N LEU A 8 0.08 11.81 11.77
CA LEU A 8 -0.94 11.58 12.81
C LEU A 8 -1.43 12.86 13.49
N SER A 9 -1.50 14.00 12.81
CA SER A 9 -2.14 15.16 13.41
C SER A 9 -3.66 14.92 13.45
N GLU A 10 -4.23 14.85 14.66
CA GLU A 10 -5.67 14.64 14.93
C GLU A 10 -6.61 15.67 14.27
N LYS A 11 -6.09 16.66 13.55
CA LYS A 11 -6.90 17.75 12.98
C LYS A 11 -7.49 17.44 11.59
N ASP A 12 -7.06 16.38 10.92
CA ASP A 12 -7.44 16.11 9.53
C ASP A 12 -8.31 14.85 9.36
N ILE A 13 -8.89 14.34 10.44
CA ILE A 13 -9.71 13.12 10.43
C ILE A 13 -11.14 13.46 10.00
N ASN A 14 -11.36 13.70 8.72
CA ASN A 14 -12.70 13.78 8.14
C ASN A 14 -12.74 13.08 6.76
N GLY A 15 -13.35 11.92 6.71
CA GLY A 15 -13.74 11.24 5.47
C GLY A 15 -12.55 10.78 4.63
N LYS A 16 -12.28 11.47 3.52
CA LYS A 16 -11.24 11.10 2.54
C LYS A 16 -9.84 11.04 3.16
N ASP A 17 -9.52 11.95 4.06
CA ASP A 17 -8.20 12.00 4.69
C ASP A 17 -7.97 10.79 5.59
N THR A 18 -9.01 10.29 6.26
CA THR A 18 -8.97 9.05 7.05
C THR A 18 -8.65 7.85 6.16
N THR A 19 -9.33 7.70 5.03
CA THR A 19 -9.09 6.60 4.09
C THR A 19 -7.68 6.65 3.51
N THR A 20 -7.18 7.84 3.19
CA THR A 20 -5.79 8.03 2.73
C THR A 20 -4.78 7.59 3.79
N ILE A 21 -5.02 7.94 5.06
CA ILE A 21 -4.16 7.54 6.18
C ILE A 21 -4.21 6.02 6.38
N GLU A 22 -5.37 5.40 6.29
CA GLU A 22 -5.52 3.94 6.40
C GLU A 22 -4.72 3.19 5.33
N TYR A 23 -4.77 3.63 4.06
CA TYR A 23 -3.93 3.07 3.01
C TYR A 23 -2.45 3.28 3.27
N LEU A 24 -2.06 4.49 3.70
CA LEU A 24 -0.67 4.80 4.01
C LEU A 24 -0.13 3.91 5.13
N LEU A 25 -0.88 3.76 6.21
CA LEU A 25 -0.50 2.89 7.33
C LEU A 25 -0.46 1.41 6.90
N GLY A 26 -1.40 0.97 6.07
CA GLY A 26 -1.41 -0.38 5.53
C GLY A 26 -0.21 -0.68 4.63
N PHE A 27 0.27 0.28 3.84
CA PHE A 27 1.53 0.15 3.10
C PHE A 27 2.73 0.11 4.04
N LEU A 28 2.79 1.02 5.01
CA LEU A 28 3.87 1.07 5.98
C LEU A 28 3.98 -0.24 6.75
N GLU A 29 2.88 -0.78 7.27
CA GLU A 29 2.86 -2.06 7.98
C GLU A 29 3.44 -3.19 7.13
N LYS A 30 3.02 -3.30 5.87
CA LYS A 30 3.55 -4.32 4.96
C LYS A 30 5.04 -4.15 4.71
N MET A 31 5.50 -2.91 4.52
CA MET A 31 6.91 -2.63 4.26
C MET A 31 7.78 -2.91 5.48
N LEU A 32 7.30 -2.64 6.70
CA LEU A 32 8.02 -2.97 7.93
C LEU A 32 8.19 -4.48 8.14
N ASN A 33 7.26 -5.29 7.61
CA ASN A 33 7.28 -6.75 7.71
C ASN A 33 7.97 -7.44 6.51
N MET A 34 8.57 -6.69 5.59
CA MET A 34 9.14 -7.23 4.36
C MET A 34 10.44 -8.00 4.59
N PHE A 35 11.22 -7.59 5.57
CA PHE A 35 12.53 -8.17 5.90
C PHE A 35 12.54 -8.71 7.32
N VAL A 36 13.25 -9.83 7.49
CA VAL A 36 13.46 -10.45 8.80
C VAL A 36 14.93 -10.28 9.16
N TRP A 37 15.17 -9.61 10.29
CA TRP A 37 16.48 -9.42 10.86
C TRP A 37 16.72 -10.48 11.95
N GLN A 38 17.87 -11.12 11.90
CA GLN A 38 18.28 -12.13 12.87
C GLN A 38 19.48 -11.63 13.67
N ASN A 39 19.61 -12.12 14.91
CA ASN A 39 20.70 -11.78 15.83
C ASN A 39 20.82 -10.27 16.14
N LEU A 40 19.73 -9.52 16.04
CA LEU A 40 19.71 -8.14 16.51
C LEU A 40 19.81 -8.11 18.04
N PRO A 41 20.60 -7.19 18.62
CA PRO A 41 20.57 -6.97 20.07
C PRO A 41 19.22 -6.35 20.48
N ASP A 42 18.79 -6.61 21.73
CA ASP A 42 17.53 -6.10 22.28
C ASP A 42 17.38 -4.57 22.20
N SER A 43 18.51 -3.86 22.18
CA SER A 43 18.55 -2.40 22.08
C SER A 43 18.24 -1.86 20.68
N LEU A 44 18.27 -2.69 19.65
CA LEU A 44 18.08 -2.32 18.25
C LEU A 44 16.95 -3.14 17.62
N PRO A 45 15.69 -2.77 17.85
CA PRO A 45 14.57 -3.50 17.26
C PRO A 45 14.49 -3.30 15.73
N ASP A 46 14.15 -4.36 15.03
CA ASP A 46 14.02 -4.40 13.55
C ASP A 46 13.11 -3.30 12.98
N TRP A 47 11.95 -3.08 13.61
CA TRP A 47 11.01 -2.05 13.18
C TRP A 47 11.62 -0.64 13.19
N ALA A 48 12.60 -0.37 14.06
CA ALA A 48 13.25 0.94 14.13
C ALA A 48 14.16 1.17 12.92
N ILE A 49 14.89 0.13 12.50
CA ILE A 49 15.73 0.14 11.29
C ILE A 49 14.82 0.34 10.06
N GLU A 50 13.83 -0.54 9.90
CA GLU A 50 12.96 -0.53 8.71
C GLU A 50 12.16 0.76 8.59
N LYS A 51 11.63 1.26 9.70
CA LYS A 51 10.88 2.50 9.74
C LYS A 51 11.74 3.70 9.34
N ALA A 52 12.98 3.77 9.82
CA ALA A 52 13.92 4.81 9.42
C ALA A 52 14.24 4.73 7.91
N LEU A 53 14.51 3.52 7.39
CA LEU A 53 14.80 3.30 5.97
C LEU A 53 13.62 3.69 5.09
N VAL A 54 12.42 3.21 5.39
CA VAL A 54 11.22 3.45 4.58
C VAL A 54 10.83 4.95 4.59
N LEU A 55 10.84 5.59 5.77
CA LEU A 55 10.35 6.96 5.90
C LEU A 55 11.39 8.03 5.58
N SER A 56 12.68 7.76 5.80
CA SER A 56 13.76 8.74 5.61
C SER A 56 14.71 8.38 4.48
N GLY A 57 14.68 7.13 4.02
CA GLY A 57 15.59 6.65 2.98
C GLY A 57 16.97 6.26 3.50
N LYS A 58 17.34 6.69 4.70
CA LYS A 58 18.63 6.43 5.34
C LYS A 58 18.45 6.20 6.85
N VAL A 59 19.32 5.39 7.42
CA VAL A 59 19.39 5.14 8.86
C VAL A 59 20.85 5.15 9.31
N GLY A 60 21.14 5.83 10.41
CA GLY A 60 22.41 5.69 11.12
C GLY A 60 22.27 4.68 12.26
N ILE A 61 23.24 3.79 12.41
CA ILE A 61 23.34 2.89 13.56
C ILE A 61 24.57 3.27 14.35
N THR A 62 24.39 3.58 15.63
CA THR A 62 25.48 3.97 16.55
C THR A 62 25.38 3.19 17.84
N ASN A 63 26.53 3.01 18.53
CA ASN A 63 26.54 2.45 19.85
C ASN A 63 26.49 3.59 20.87
N ASP A 64 25.32 3.80 21.48
CA ASP A 64 25.12 4.80 22.50
C ASP A 64 25.52 4.22 23.87
N PRO A 65 26.31 4.97 24.71
CA PRO A 65 26.74 4.46 26.03
C PRO A 65 25.58 4.10 26.96
N THR A 66 24.41 4.71 26.79
CA THR A 66 23.25 4.50 27.66
C THR A 66 22.32 3.44 27.13
N PHE A 67 22.12 3.42 25.81
CA PHE A 67 21.08 2.61 25.18
C PHE A 67 21.62 1.41 24.38
N GLY A 68 22.93 1.31 24.18
CA GLY A 68 23.53 0.30 23.32
C GLY A 68 23.40 0.63 21.84
N LEU A 69 23.35 -0.38 20.98
CA LEU A 69 23.15 -0.18 19.56
C LEU A 69 21.77 0.43 19.30
N THR A 70 21.74 1.58 18.64
CA THR A 70 20.54 2.39 18.47
C THR A 70 20.47 2.96 17.06
N ALA A 71 19.25 2.93 16.47
CA ALA A 71 18.97 3.53 15.18
C ALA A 71 18.63 5.02 15.34
N PHE A 72 19.14 5.85 14.43
CA PHE A 72 18.78 7.27 14.33
C PHE A 72 18.59 7.72 12.89
N VAL A 73 17.78 8.75 12.71
CA VAL A 73 17.39 9.28 11.40
C VAL A 73 18.13 10.58 11.16
N GLY A 74 18.73 10.74 9.97
CA GLY A 74 19.53 11.91 9.67
C GLY A 74 19.96 12.02 8.22
N GLU A 75 20.90 12.91 7.99
CA GLU A 75 21.53 13.13 6.69
C GLU A 75 23.06 13.25 6.83
N TYR A 76 23.74 13.04 5.72
CA TYR A 76 25.17 13.26 5.65
C TYR A 76 25.53 14.73 5.88
N GLY A 77 26.59 14.96 6.64
CA GLY A 77 27.15 16.25 6.94
C GLY A 77 28.68 16.24 6.87
N GLY A 78 29.31 17.31 7.35
CA GLY A 78 30.76 17.45 7.32
C GLY A 78 31.33 17.65 5.93
N ASN A 79 32.46 17.01 5.62
CA ASN A 79 33.10 17.10 4.33
C ASN A 79 32.46 16.11 3.36
N LEU A 80 31.77 16.61 2.34
CA LEU A 80 31.14 15.78 1.32
C LEU A 80 32.17 15.34 0.27
N ASN A 81 32.16 14.07 -0.08
CA ASN A 81 32.87 13.58 -1.25
C ASN A 81 32.14 13.98 -2.57
N PRO A 82 32.73 13.75 -3.76
CA PRO A 82 32.10 14.09 -5.04
C PRO A 82 30.75 13.41 -5.30
N TYR A 83 30.40 12.40 -4.53
CA TYR A 83 29.13 11.67 -4.63
C TYR A 83 28.10 12.11 -3.58
N GLY A 84 28.38 13.17 -2.82
CA GLY A 84 27.49 13.69 -1.79
C GLY A 84 27.44 12.88 -0.49
N ILE A 85 28.41 11.98 -0.29
CA ILE A 85 28.55 11.20 0.95
C ILE A 85 29.48 11.95 1.88
N GLY A 86 28.99 12.28 3.08
CA GLY A 86 29.75 13.02 4.08
C GLY A 86 30.54 12.10 5.03
N ASP A 87 31.52 12.70 5.69
CA ASP A 87 32.29 12.02 6.73
C ASP A 87 31.57 11.95 8.07
N THR A 88 30.46 12.68 8.22
CA THR A 88 29.61 12.61 9.41
C THR A 88 28.15 12.34 9.01
N PHE A 89 27.39 11.81 9.97
CA PHE A 89 25.95 11.66 9.87
C PHE A 89 25.29 12.39 11.03
N VAL A 90 24.42 13.35 10.69
CA VAL A 90 23.76 14.25 11.64
C VAL A 90 22.29 13.93 11.70
N GLY A 91 21.77 13.60 12.87
CA GLY A 91 20.40 13.20 13.01
C GLY A 91 19.89 13.12 14.43
N THR A 92 18.69 12.56 14.59
CA THR A 92 18.02 12.42 15.88
C THR A 92 17.60 10.96 16.09
N TYR A 93 17.60 10.48 17.33
CA TYR A 93 16.98 9.20 17.66
C TYR A 93 15.46 9.26 17.43
N ILE A 94 14.87 8.10 17.17
CA ILE A 94 13.41 7.99 17.00
C ILE A 94 12.75 8.27 18.36
N GLY A 95 12.27 9.45 18.60
CA GLY A 95 11.67 9.85 19.89
C GLY A 95 12.47 10.86 20.69
N ASP A 96 13.68 11.20 20.24
CA ASP A 96 14.46 12.31 20.77
C ASP A 96 14.37 13.53 19.85
N LYS A 97 14.51 14.72 20.45
CA LYS A 97 14.56 16.00 19.72
C LYS A 97 16.00 16.53 19.58
N ASN A 98 16.93 15.91 20.28
CA ASN A 98 18.32 16.36 20.26
C ASN A 98 19.03 15.84 19.02
N SER A 99 19.81 16.69 18.39
CA SER A 99 20.61 16.31 17.23
C SER A 99 21.94 15.71 17.69
N HIS A 100 22.28 14.57 17.11
CA HIS A 100 23.52 13.86 17.32
C HIS A 100 24.36 13.94 16.04
N ASN A 101 25.65 14.19 16.20
CA ASN A 101 26.62 14.17 15.10
C ASN A 101 27.59 13.02 15.33
N ARG A 102 27.68 12.09 14.37
CA ARG A 102 28.49 10.87 14.45
C ARG A 102 29.41 10.76 13.23
N ILE A 103 30.62 10.28 13.44
CA ILE A 103 31.61 10.05 12.37
C ILE A 103 31.28 8.74 11.69
N VAL A 104 31.10 8.78 10.38
CA VAL A 104 30.77 7.59 9.58
C VAL A 104 31.97 6.65 9.51
N GLY A 105 31.74 5.36 9.79
CA GLY A 105 32.77 4.31 9.78
C GLY A 105 33.61 4.22 11.08
N SER A 106 33.44 5.17 12.05
CA SER A 106 34.05 5.12 13.35
C SER A 106 32.99 5.04 14.46
N ASP A 107 32.08 6.00 14.48
CA ASP A 107 31.06 6.11 15.53
C ASP A 107 29.69 5.61 15.05
N CYS A 108 29.47 5.53 13.76
CA CYS A 108 28.22 5.03 13.19
C CYS A 108 28.42 4.37 11.84
N VAL A 109 27.44 3.54 11.50
CA VAL A 109 27.20 2.98 10.17
C VAL A 109 25.99 3.63 9.56
N VAL A 110 25.98 3.88 8.25
CA VAL A 110 24.84 4.46 7.56
C VAL A 110 24.29 3.48 6.53
N GLY A 111 23.03 3.05 6.75
CA GLY A 111 22.28 2.23 5.81
C GLY A 111 21.41 3.06 4.89
N TRP A 112 21.17 2.54 3.69
CA TRP A 112 20.30 3.12 2.69
C TRP A 112 19.09 2.22 2.45
N ASN A 113 17.94 2.80 2.15
CA ASN A 113 16.73 2.04 1.85
C ASN A 113 16.81 1.31 0.51
N ASN A 114 17.42 1.96 -0.47
CA ASN A 114 17.62 1.49 -1.83
C ASN A 114 18.92 2.09 -2.38
N LYS A 115 19.29 1.71 -3.59
CA LYS A 115 20.52 2.20 -4.24
C LYS A 115 20.65 3.72 -4.33
N LEU A 116 19.51 4.44 -4.32
CA LEU A 116 19.47 5.90 -4.37
C LEU A 116 19.43 6.55 -2.98
N GLY A 117 19.23 5.79 -1.89
CA GLY A 117 19.05 6.31 -0.54
C GLY A 117 17.78 7.16 -0.38
N LEU A 118 16.74 6.86 -1.19
CA LEU A 118 15.47 7.59 -1.17
C LEU A 118 14.43 6.90 -0.30
N SER A 119 13.61 7.73 0.33
CA SER A 119 12.44 7.30 1.11
C SER A 119 11.30 6.84 0.18
N ASP A 120 10.51 5.89 0.64
CA ASP A 120 9.32 5.41 -0.06
C ASP A 120 8.06 6.25 0.26
N ILE A 121 8.14 7.19 1.21
CA ILE A 121 6.98 7.93 1.73
C ILE A 121 6.19 8.66 0.63
N HIS A 122 6.87 9.25 -0.34
CA HIS A 122 6.20 9.98 -1.43
C HIS A 122 5.42 9.05 -2.34
N MET A 123 5.96 7.88 -2.62
CA MET A 123 5.27 6.85 -3.42
C MET A 123 4.09 6.27 -2.65
N MET A 124 4.27 5.98 -1.36
CA MET A 124 3.18 5.54 -0.47
C MET A 124 2.05 6.58 -0.44
N GLN A 125 2.36 7.87 -0.24
CA GLN A 125 1.37 8.96 -0.24
C GLN A 125 0.63 9.05 -1.57
N ARG A 126 1.35 8.97 -2.69
CA ARG A 126 0.74 8.99 -4.02
C ARG A 126 -0.29 7.88 -4.20
N TYR A 127 0.10 6.64 -3.91
CA TYR A 127 -0.81 5.50 -4.06
C TYR A 127 -1.98 5.54 -3.07
N SER A 128 -1.73 5.94 -1.82
CA SER A 128 -2.78 6.11 -0.83
C SER A 128 -3.82 7.13 -1.24
N ASN A 129 -3.39 8.26 -1.81
CA ASN A 129 -4.31 9.29 -2.31
C ASN A 129 -5.14 8.78 -3.50
N ILE A 130 -4.52 8.08 -4.46
CA ILE A 130 -5.23 7.54 -5.63
C ILE A 130 -6.26 6.50 -5.19
N LEU A 131 -5.90 5.59 -4.30
CA LEU A 131 -6.80 4.55 -3.80
C LEU A 131 -7.96 5.16 -3.02
N ALA A 132 -7.72 6.12 -2.13
CA ALA A 132 -8.76 6.81 -1.38
C ALA A 132 -9.72 7.60 -2.28
N GLU A 133 -9.21 8.23 -3.36
CA GLU A 133 -10.04 8.91 -4.34
C GLU A 133 -10.91 7.94 -5.12
N THR A 134 -10.35 6.80 -5.50
CA THR A 134 -11.07 5.76 -6.24
C THR A 134 -12.17 5.14 -5.38
N ASP A 135 -11.89 4.81 -4.11
CA ASP A 135 -12.89 4.34 -3.15
C ASP A 135 -14.02 5.34 -2.98
N THR A 136 -13.69 6.62 -2.80
CA THR A 136 -14.68 7.69 -2.69
C THR A 136 -15.56 7.75 -3.94
N SER A 137 -14.96 7.65 -5.13
CA SER A 137 -15.68 7.66 -6.41
C SER A 137 -16.61 6.45 -6.54
N ILE A 138 -16.17 5.27 -6.14
CA ILE A 138 -16.99 4.05 -6.13
C ILE A 138 -18.18 4.23 -5.17
N ILE A 139 -17.95 4.73 -3.96
CA ILE A 139 -19.01 4.97 -2.97
C ILE A 139 -20.01 5.98 -3.48
N ILE A 140 -19.56 7.11 -4.05
CA ILE A 140 -20.44 8.14 -4.63
C ILE A 140 -21.27 7.52 -5.76
N GLN A 141 -20.68 6.74 -6.63
CA GLN A 141 -21.40 6.10 -7.74
C GLN A 141 -22.41 5.07 -7.22
N LEU A 142 -22.07 4.29 -6.20
CA LEU A 142 -23.00 3.38 -5.53
C LEU A 142 -24.19 4.11 -4.90
N VAL A 143 -23.97 5.28 -4.30
CA VAL A 143 -25.06 6.13 -3.78
C VAL A 143 -25.89 6.69 -4.92
N ASN A 144 -25.25 7.21 -5.96
CA ASN A 144 -25.93 7.79 -7.12
C ASN A 144 -26.75 6.74 -7.91
N SER A 145 -26.28 5.50 -7.99
CA SER A 145 -27.03 4.41 -8.63
C SER A 145 -28.37 4.11 -7.98
N ARG A 146 -28.56 4.53 -6.72
CA ARG A 146 -29.86 4.44 -6.00
C ARG A 146 -30.78 5.64 -6.29
N LEU A 147 -30.26 6.70 -6.88
CA LEU A 147 -30.95 7.95 -7.14
C LEU A 147 -31.20 8.12 -8.64
N ILE A 148 -32.34 7.65 -9.12
CA ILE A 148 -32.69 7.73 -10.54
C ILE A 148 -33.01 9.18 -10.97
N LYS A 149 -33.55 10.00 -10.05
CA LYS A 149 -33.96 11.38 -10.31
C LYS A 149 -33.77 12.26 -9.09
N LEU A 150 -33.24 13.46 -9.26
CA LEU A 150 -33.24 14.50 -8.22
C LEU A 150 -34.55 15.26 -8.24
N PRO A 151 -35.33 15.21 -7.17
CA PRO A 151 -36.51 16.07 -7.06
C PRO A 151 -36.08 17.54 -6.87
N ILE A 152 -36.77 18.44 -7.54
CA ILE A 152 -36.57 19.88 -7.38
C ILE A 152 -37.57 20.37 -6.34
N ALA A 153 -37.09 21.03 -5.28
CA ALA A 153 -37.93 21.63 -4.27
C ALA A 153 -38.33 23.04 -4.70
N GLU A 154 -39.63 23.37 -4.63
CA GLU A 154 -40.13 24.71 -4.87
C GLU A 154 -40.20 25.56 -3.56
N ASN A 155 -40.13 24.91 -2.40
CA ASN A 155 -40.20 25.59 -1.11
C ASN A 155 -39.35 24.85 -0.04
N GLU A 156 -39.09 25.53 1.08
CA GLU A 156 -38.30 25.01 2.22
C GLU A 156 -38.89 23.74 2.87
N THR A 157 -40.19 23.56 2.82
CA THR A 157 -40.86 22.37 3.37
C THR A 157 -40.58 21.15 2.50
N GLU A 158 -40.67 21.30 1.20
CA GLU A 158 -40.33 20.25 0.24
C GLU A 158 -38.84 19.91 0.30
N LYS A 159 -37.96 20.92 0.43
CA LYS A 159 -36.52 20.71 0.61
C LYS A 159 -36.23 19.81 1.81
N LYS A 160 -36.83 20.08 2.97
CA LYS A 160 -36.65 19.24 4.17
C LYS A 160 -37.16 17.81 3.95
N GLN A 161 -38.29 17.64 3.27
CA GLN A 161 -38.83 16.31 2.95
C GLN A 161 -37.93 15.54 2.01
N ILE A 162 -37.38 16.22 1.01
CA ILE A 162 -36.39 15.64 0.08
C ILE A 162 -35.13 15.23 0.84
N GLU A 163 -34.59 16.08 1.70
CA GLU A 163 -33.41 15.76 2.54
C GLU A 163 -33.67 14.55 3.45
N GLU A 164 -34.83 14.42 4.05
CA GLU A 164 -35.22 13.27 4.86
C GLU A 164 -35.30 11.98 4.01
N CYS A 165 -35.83 12.08 2.80
CA CYS A 165 -35.85 10.96 1.86
C CYS A 165 -34.44 10.54 1.43
N PHE A 166 -33.54 11.49 1.15
CA PHE A 166 -32.14 11.18 0.83
C PHE A 166 -31.46 10.46 1.99
N LYS A 167 -31.64 10.93 3.23
CA LYS A 167 -31.09 10.26 4.41
C LYS A 167 -31.64 8.83 4.58
N ALA A 168 -32.91 8.60 4.27
CA ALA A 168 -33.51 7.27 4.32
C ALA A 168 -32.96 6.35 3.23
N ILE A 169 -32.76 6.87 2.00
CA ILE A 169 -32.15 6.12 0.88
C ILE A 169 -30.70 5.74 1.20
N GLN A 170 -29.92 6.67 1.75
CA GLN A 170 -28.55 6.42 2.19
C GLN A 170 -28.48 5.30 3.24
N LYS A 171 -29.49 5.22 4.13
CA LYS A 171 -29.63 4.15 5.12
C LYS A 171 -30.18 2.84 4.57
N GLY A 172 -30.54 2.80 3.27
CA GLY A 172 -31.10 1.59 2.63
C GLY A 172 -32.60 1.38 2.83
N ASP A 173 -33.34 2.36 3.37
CA ASP A 173 -34.78 2.27 3.57
C ASP A 173 -35.54 2.73 2.33
N VAL A 174 -35.83 1.79 1.45
CA VAL A 174 -36.53 2.02 0.18
C VAL A 174 -38.02 2.36 0.36
N LYS A 175 -38.63 2.04 1.50
CA LYS A 175 -40.07 2.20 1.73
C LYS A 175 -40.47 3.64 2.08
N ALA A 176 -39.50 4.50 2.43
CA ALA A 176 -39.77 5.89 2.82
C ALA A 176 -40.19 6.80 1.67
N ILE A 177 -39.95 6.38 0.42
CA ILE A 177 -40.03 7.24 -0.77
C ILE A 177 -41.46 7.40 -1.29
N THR A 178 -42.33 6.40 -1.16
CA THR A 178 -43.58 6.34 -1.90
C THR A 178 -44.75 7.09 -1.27
N LYS A 179 -44.72 7.42 0.02
CA LYS A 179 -45.88 8.01 0.73
C LYS A 179 -45.85 9.53 0.90
N LYS A 180 -44.68 10.18 0.80
CA LYS A 180 -44.55 11.61 1.12
C LYS A 180 -44.72 12.57 -0.07
N PHE A 181 -44.77 12.06 -1.29
CA PHE A 181 -44.84 12.87 -2.51
C PHE A 181 -46.12 12.70 -3.32
N GLN A 182 -47.19 12.20 -2.70
CA GLN A 182 -48.51 12.16 -3.32
C GLN A 182 -49.33 13.37 -2.83
N ASN A 183 -49.84 14.15 -3.76
CA ASN A 183 -50.85 15.15 -3.46
C ASN A 183 -52.16 14.47 -3.01
N LEU A 184 -53.04 15.24 -2.38
CA LEU A 184 -54.36 14.80 -1.91
C LEU A 184 -55.23 14.20 -3.07
N ASP A 185 -54.92 14.54 -4.30
CA ASP A 185 -55.58 14.06 -5.53
C ASP A 185 -54.90 12.82 -6.14
N GLY A 186 -53.86 12.32 -5.50
CA GLY A 186 -53.11 11.14 -5.99
C GLY A 186 -52.08 11.43 -7.11
N SER A 187 -51.94 12.70 -7.54
CA SER A 187 -50.95 13.11 -8.51
C SER A 187 -49.57 13.32 -7.84
N THR A 188 -48.51 12.97 -8.53
CA THR A 188 -47.13 13.26 -8.09
C THR A 188 -46.66 14.56 -8.74
N ASN A 189 -46.49 15.59 -7.90
CA ASN A 189 -46.09 16.92 -8.39
C ASN A 189 -44.58 17.16 -8.13
N ILE A 190 -43.77 16.22 -8.60
CA ILE A 190 -42.31 16.35 -8.44
C ILE A 190 -41.70 16.62 -9.82
N ASN A 191 -41.24 17.84 -9.99
CA ASN A 191 -40.26 18.13 -11.03
C ASN A 191 -38.94 17.46 -10.67
N ALA A 192 -38.49 16.51 -11.47
CA ALA A 192 -37.26 15.77 -11.21
C ALA A 192 -36.25 16.02 -12.33
N LEU A 193 -35.07 16.43 -11.96
CA LEU A 193 -33.93 16.49 -12.86
C LEU A 193 -33.28 15.11 -12.91
N GLN A 194 -33.18 14.53 -14.10
CA GLN A 194 -32.41 13.29 -14.28
C GLN A 194 -30.94 13.65 -14.24
N ILE A 195 -30.20 13.15 -13.21
CA ILE A 195 -28.82 13.54 -12.98
C ILE A 195 -27.85 12.64 -13.74
N THR A 196 -28.17 11.37 -13.84
CA THR A 196 -27.34 10.36 -14.50
C THR A 196 -28.22 9.29 -15.10
N ASP A 197 -27.76 8.70 -16.19
CA ASP A 197 -28.30 7.43 -16.63
C ASP A 197 -27.85 6.38 -15.61
N PRO A 198 -28.79 5.71 -14.89
CA PRO A 198 -28.44 4.78 -13.82
C PRO A 198 -27.77 3.50 -14.33
N HIS A 199 -27.56 3.41 -15.63
CA HIS A 199 -27.16 2.18 -16.31
C HIS A 199 -25.68 2.12 -16.68
N ASP A 200 -24.85 2.99 -16.10
CA ASP A 200 -23.42 2.86 -16.38
C ASP A 200 -22.78 1.80 -15.48
N ILE A 201 -23.31 0.56 -15.60
CA ILE A 201 -22.70 -0.65 -15.05
C ILE A 201 -21.27 -0.79 -15.58
N GLU A 202 -21.05 -0.40 -16.83
CA GLU A 202 -19.75 -0.35 -17.49
C GLU A 202 -18.80 0.59 -16.76
N TYR A 203 -19.23 1.81 -16.43
CA TYR A 203 -18.43 2.75 -15.64
C TYR A 203 -18.06 2.22 -14.26
N MET A 204 -18.99 1.54 -13.56
CA MET A 204 -18.70 0.90 -12.28
C MET A 204 -17.66 -0.22 -12.41
N GLN A 205 -17.75 -1.00 -13.49
CA GLN A 205 -16.76 -2.04 -13.77
C GLN A 205 -15.39 -1.44 -14.09
N ASP A 206 -15.34 -0.34 -14.82
CA ASP A 206 -14.12 0.35 -15.15
C ASP A 206 -13.46 0.96 -13.91
N LEU A 207 -14.22 1.57 -12.99
CA LEU A 207 -13.70 2.04 -11.70
C LEU A 207 -13.13 0.88 -10.87
N SER A 208 -13.81 -0.26 -10.83
CA SER A 208 -13.32 -1.44 -10.12
C SER A 208 -12.03 -2.00 -10.74
N ARG A 209 -11.97 -2.06 -12.08
CA ARG A 209 -10.74 -2.48 -12.79
C ARG A 209 -9.60 -1.51 -12.54
N PHE A 210 -9.87 -0.21 -12.56
CA PHE A 210 -8.88 0.82 -12.26
C PHE A 210 -8.34 0.67 -10.83
N TYR A 211 -9.22 0.45 -9.85
CA TYR A 211 -8.83 0.20 -8.47
C TYR A 211 -7.91 -1.02 -8.34
N ASP A 212 -8.27 -2.14 -8.97
CA ASP A 212 -7.45 -3.36 -8.99
C ASP A 212 -6.08 -3.10 -9.63
N GLU A 213 -6.04 -2.35 -10.72
CA GLU A 213 -4.79 -2.00 -11.41
C GLU A 213 -3.88 -1.13 -10.53
N ILE A 214 -4.42 -0.13 -9.85
CA ILE A 214 -3.65 0.71 -8.93
C ILE A 214 -3.13 -0.10 -7.74
N ARG A 215 -3.93 -1.00 -7.18
CA ARG A 215 -3.49 -1.92 -6.13
C ARG A 215 -2.35 -2.82 -6.61
N LYS A 216 -2.46 -3.36 -7.81
CA LYS A 216 -1.40 -4.17 -8.42
C LYS A 216 -0.11 -3.36 -8.59
N ARG A 217 -0.18 -2.19 -9.21
CA ARG A 217 0.97 -1.31 -9.40
C ARG A 217 1.62 -0.93 -8.07
N SER A 218 0.83 -0.53 -7.08
CA SER A 218 1.36 -0.17 -5.76
C SER A 218 2.08 -1.34 -5.08
N SER A 219 1.57 -2.57 -5.22
CA SER A 219 2.22 -3.76 -4.68
C SER A 219 3.55 -4.06 -5.37
N ILE A 220 3.62 -3.93 -6.69
CA ILE A 220 4.84 -4.14 -7.45
C ILE A 220 5.89 -3.07 -7.14
N GLU A 221 5.51 -1.80 -7.16
CA GLU A 221 6.44 -0.68 -7.01
C GLU A 221 6.92 -0.48 -5.57
N LEU A 222 6.06 -0.70 -4.57
CA LEU A 222 6.41 -0.53 -3.16
C LEU A 222 6.96 -1.80 -2.52
N LEU A 223 6.29 -2.94 -2.77
CA LEU A 223 6.54 -4.19 -2.08
C LEU A 223 7.32 -5.20 -2.93
N GLY A 224 7.44 -4.97 -4.23
CA GLY A 224 8.05 -5.94 -5.13
C GLY A 224 7.27 -7.25 -5.27
N ILE A 225 5.94 -7.21 -5.10
CA ILE A 225 5.07 -8.39 -5.17
C ILE A 225 4.04 -8.21 -6.27
N ASP A 226 3.90 -9.22 -7.12
CA ASP A 226 2.80 -9.31 -8.09
C ASP A 226 1.59 -10.03 -7.47
N ILE A 227 0.56 -9.27 -7.11
CA ILE A 227 -0.69 -9.78 -6.54
C ILE A 227 -1.71 -10.26 -7.59
N THR A 228 -1.30 -10.44 -8.84
CA THR A 228 -2.20 -10.90 -9.90
C THR A 228 -2.70 -12.29 -9.60
N SER A 229 -4.03 -12.48 -9.58
CA SER A 229 -4.64 -13.81 -9.37
C SER A 229 -4.25 -14.79 -10.48
N LYS A 230 -4.15 -16.09 -10.15
CA LYS A 230 -3.81 -17.15 -11.13
C LYS A 230 -4.75 -17.15 -12.34
N ASP A 231 -6.02 -16.88 -12.12
CA ASP A 231 -7.04 -16.85 -13.18
C ASP A 231 -6.83 -15.66 -14.15
N LYS A 232 -6.39 -14.51 -13.63
CA LYS A 232 -6.04 -13.36 -14.46
C LYS A 232 -4.69 -13.57 -15.17
N LYS A 233 -3.72 -14.25 -14.54
CA LYS A 233 -2.44 -14.60 -15.20
C LYS A 233 -2.63 -15.47 -16.44
N ALA A 234 -3.61 -16.36 -16.43
CA ALA A 234 -3.92 -17.22 -17.59
C ALA A 234 -4.50 -16.44 -18.80
N GLN A 235 -5.01 -15.23 -18.57
CA GLN A 235 -5.59 -14.36 -19.62
C GLN A 235 -4.64 -13.24 -20.07
N THR A 236 -3.54 -13.03 -19.34
CA THR A 236 -2.54 -12.01 -19.64
C THR A 236 -1.46 -12.61 -20.55
N SER A 237 -0.89 -11.82 -21.46
CA SER A 237 0.19 -12.33 -22.31
C SER A 237 1.41 -12.72 -21.45
N SER A 238 2.11 -13.78 -21.86
CA SER A 238 3.31 -14.24 -21.16
C SER A 238 4.39 -13.15 -21.03
N ASP A 239 4.49 -12.27 -22.01
CA ASP A 239 5.46 -11.16 -22.04
C ASP A 239 5.12 -10.08 -20.98
N GLU A 240 3.85 -9.80 -20.78
CA GLU A 240 3.40 -8.83 -19.78
C GLU A 240 3.60 -9.37 -18.36
N VAL A 241 3.30 -10.64 -18.12
CA VAL A 241 3.56 -11.30 -16.83
C VAL A 241 5.05 -11.28 -16.51
N ASN A 242 5.91 -11.66 -17.46
CA ASN A 242 7.36 -11.66 -17.30
C ASN A 242 7.91 -10.25 -17.02
N ALA A 243 7.36 -9.21 -17.65
CA ALA A 243 7.77 -7.83 -17.41
C ALA A 243 7.48 -7.39 -15.98
N TYR A 244 6.29 -7.68 -15.46
CA TYR A 244 5.92 -7.35 -14.07
C TYR A 244 6.75 -8.14 -13.05
N GLU A 245 6.96 -9.42 -13.26
CA GLU A 245 7.81 -10.25 -12.39
C GLU A 245 9.26 -9.74 -12.36
N THR A 246 9.80 -9.37 -13.50
CA THR A 246 11.16 -8.81 -13.58
C THR A 246 11.23 -7.49 -12.80
N TYR A 247 10.24 -6.62 -12.94
CA TYR A 247 10.22 -5.32 -12.26
C TYR A 247 10.09 -5.45 -10.74
N SER A 248 9.25 -6.36 -10.28
CA SER A 248 9.08 -6.65 -8.84
C SER A 248 10.38 -7.19 -8.24
N LYS A 249 11.04 -8.13 -8.91
CA LYS A 249 12.32 -8.71 -8.47
C LYS A 249 13.44 -7.66 -8.36
N VAL A 250 13.50 -6.72 -9.29
CA VAL A 250 14.51 -5.64 -9.27
C VAL A 250 14.34 -4.77 -8.03
N THR A 251 13.11 -4.32 -7.74
CA THR A 251 12.82 -3.49 -6.56
C THR A 251 13.15 -4.21 -5.27
N LEU A 252 12.72 -5.46 -5.15
CA LEU A 252 12.93 -6.27 -3.96
C LEU A 252 14.42 -6.56 -3.71
N ASN A 253 15.14 -6.97 -4.76
CA ASN A 253 16.57 -7.26 -4.68
C ASN A 253 17.43 -6.03 -4.35
N ASP A 254 17.06 -4.85 -4.86
CA ASP A 254 17.76 -3.61 -4.55
C ASP A 254 17.65 -3.28 -3.04
N LYS A 255 16.43 -3.34 -2.50
CA LYS A 255 16.18 -3.14 -1.07
C LYS A 255 16.86 -4.19 -0.19
N LEU A 256 16.81 -5.47 -0.57
CA LEU A 256 17.46 -6.54 0.18
C LEU A 256 18.99 -6.38 0.17
N THR A 257 19.58 -6.07 -0.99
CA THR A 257 21.03 -5.85 -1.13
C THR A 257 21.49 -4.70 -0.24
N ALA A 258 20.72 -3.61 -0.17
CA ALA A 258 21.03 -2.47 0.68
C ALA A 258 21.03 -2.86 2.18
N ARG A 259 20.09 -3.69 2.61
CA ARG A 259 19.98 -4.18 3.99
C ARG A 259 21.09 -5.17 4.35
N LYS A 260 21.44 -6.09 3.46
CA LYS A 260 22.57 -7.01 3.64
C LYS A 260 23.88 -6.24 3.83
N LYS A 261 24.08 -5.21 3.00
CA LYS A 261 25.23 -4.33 3.16
C LYS A 261 25.24 -3.61 4.51
N LEU A 262 24.10 -3.10 4.96
CA LEU A 262 23.99 -2.47 6.29
C LEU A 262 24.34 -3.46 7.40
N ALA A 263 23.83 -4.70 7.36
CA ALA A 263 24.15 -5.74 8.31
C ALA A 263 25.66 -6.06 8.33
N GLU A 264 26.29 -6.21 7.16
CA GLU A 264 27.75 -6.43 7.03
C GLU A 264 28.56 -5.28 7.64
N ASP A 265 28.16 -4.02 7.37
CA ASP A 265 28.84 -2.83 7.89
C ASP A 265 28.68 -2.72 9.43
N ILE A 266 27.51 -3.06 9.99
CA ILE A 266 27.28 -3.13 11.44
C ILE A 266 28.16 -4.23 12.07
N ASN A 267 28.16 -5.41 11.50
CA ASN A 267 28.96 -6.54 11.99
C ASN A 267 30.46 -6.20 11.98
N LYS A 268 30.93 -5.53 10.95
CA LYS A 268 32.34 -5.10 10.84
C LYS A 268 32.72 -4.07 11.90
N LEU A 269 31.84 -3.09 12.19
CA LEU A 269 32.17 -2.01 13.11
C LEU A 269 32.00 -2.42 14.59
N TYR A 270 30.96 -3.19 14.87
CA TYR A 270 30.55 -3.50 16.25
C TYR A 270 30.82 -4.97 16.67
N GLY A 271 31.28 -5.83 15.75
CA GLY A 271 31.60 -7.24 16.06
C GLY A 271 30.32 -8.07 16.32
N THR A 272 29.23 -7.76 15.69
CA THR A 272 27.96 -8.51 15.76
C THR A 272 27.87 -9.57 14.66
N GLU A 273 26.85 -10.42 14.71
CA GLU A 273 26.54 -11.45 13.71
C GLU A 273 25.12 -11.28 13.16
N ILE A 274 24.75 -10.03 12.84
CA ILE A 274 23.43 -9.69 12.34
C ILE A 274 23.29 -10.20 10.91
N GLU A 275 22.16 -10.82 10.62
CA GLU A 275 21.77 -11.27 9.29
C GLU A 275 20.39 -10.69 8.92
N VAL A 276 20.14 -10.54 7.63
CA VAL A 276 18.86 -10.07 7.12
C VAL A 276 18.49 -10.86 5.86
N ASP A 277 17.22 -11.25 5.79
CA ASP A 277 16.66 -11.92 4.62
C ASP A 277 15.22 -11.46 4.38
N LEU A 278 14.65 -11.83 3.24
CA LEU A 278 13.25 -11.63 2.96
C LEU A 278 12.38 -12.46 3.91
N ASN A 279 11.29 -11.88 4.35
CA ASN A 279 10.26 -12.62 5.03
C ASN A 279 9.68 -13.70 4.10
N GLU A 280 9.35 -14.86 4.62
CA GLU A 280 8.86 -16.02 3.85
C GLU A 280 7.64 -15.68 2.97
N PHE A 281 6.77 -14.80 3.43
CA PHE A 281 5.60 -14.33 2.66
C PHE A 281 5.96 -13.55 1.39
N TYR A 282 7.21 -13.06 1.28
CA TYR A 282 7.74 -12.32 0.14
C TYR A 282 8.67 -13.15 -0.73
N LYS A 283 9.03 -14.35 -0.28
CA LYS A 283 9.72 -15.34 -1.11
C LYS A 283 8.70 -15.93 -2.06
N GLU A 284 8.97 -15.86 -3.36
CA GLU A 284 8.19 -16.66 -4.31
C GLU A 284 8.32 -18.12 -3.89
N GLU A 285 7.20 -18.82 -3.72
CA GLU A 285 7.23 -20.27 -3.72
C GLU A 285 7.89 -20.68 -5.06
N ASP A 286 9.08 -21.22 -5.00
CA ASP A 286 9.71 -21.90 -6.12
C ASP A 286 8.83 -23.09 -6.53
N LYS A 287 7.80 -22.80 -7.37
CA LYS A 287 6.89 -23.80 -7.91
C LYS A 287 7.54 -24.63 -9.02
N ASN A 288 8.84 -24.73 -9.01
CA ASN A 288 9.61 -25.67 -9.82
C ASN A 288 10.04 -26.89 -9.03
N ASN A 289 9.23 -27.36 -8.08
CA ASN A 289 9.41 -28.69 -7.56
C ASN A 289 8.15 -29.52 -7.80
N ASP A 290 8.18 -30.22 -8.89
CA ASP A 290 7.70 -31.59 -9.13
C ASP A 290 6.32 -31.97 -8.64
N SER A 291 5.42 -31.91 -9.56
CA SER A 291 4.71 -33.14 -9.88
C SER A 291 4.15 -33.05 -11.31
N ILE A 292 5.06 -33.12 -12.29
CA ILE A 292 4.72 -33.90 -13.46
C ILE A 292 4.76 -35.33 -12.96
N GLY A 293 3.76 -35.68 -12.16
CA GLY A 293 3.42 -37.06 -11.91
C GLY A 293 3.02 -37.65 -13.24
N ASP A 294 3.79 -38.64 -13.65
CA ASP A 294 3.48 -39.59 -14.69
C ASP A 294 2.00 -40.02 -14.67
N TYR A 295 1.19 -39.32 -15.40
CA TYR A 295 0.03 -39.93 -16.01
C TYR A 295 0.43 -40.36 -17.41
N ALA A 296 1.34 -41.33 -17.47
CA ALA A 296 1.40 -42.24 -18.62
C ALA A 296 0.04 -42.96 -18.67
N GLY A 297 -0.79 -42.50 -19.59
CA GLY A 297 -2.08 -43.11 -19.83
C GLY A 297 -1.91 -44.60 -20.18
N GLU A 298 -2.46 -45.47 -19.38
CA GLU A 298 -2.84 -46.76 -19.83
C GLU A 298 -3.94 -46.56 -20.88
N ASN A 299 -3.56 -46.77 -22.14
CA ASN A 299 -4.50 -46.99 -23.23
C ASN A 299 -5.24 -48.29 -22.98
N GLY A 300 -6.35 -48.24 -22.27
CA GLY A 300 -7.35 -49.30 -22.24
C GLY A 300 -8.14 -49.28 -23.52
N GLU A 301 -7.74 -50.11 -24.49
CA GLU A 301 -8.58 -50.51 -25.61
C GLU A 301 -9.83 -51.22 -25.09
N THR A 302 -10.98 -50.58 -25.20
CA THR A 302 -12.27 -51.25 -25.05
C THR A 302 -12.61 -51.98 -26.36
N PRO A 303 -12.85 -53.27 -26.36
CA PRO A 303 -13.26 -54.01 -27.56
C PRO A 303 -14.73 -53.67 -27.90
N ILE A 304 -14.94 -53.36 -29.15
CA ILE A 304 -16.25 -53.18 -29.77
C ILE A 304 -16.92 -54.58 -29.85
N PRO A 305 -18.14 -54.78 -29.35
CA PRO A 305 -18.89 -56.02 -29.61
C PRO A 305 -19.42 -56.02 -31.03
N ASN A 306 -19.04 -57.02 -31.81
CA ASN A 306 -19.74 -57.40 -33.03
C ASN A 306 -21.06 -58.05 -32.61
N GLU A 307 -22.19 -57.54 -33.14
CA GLU A 307 -23.45 -58.28 -33.32
C GLU A 307 -24.02 -57.97 -34.70
N LEU A 308 -24.19 -58.97 -35.38
CA LEU A 308 -25.25 -59.66 -36.11
C LEU A 308 -26.47 -58.79 -36.48
#